data_a8c4b5a3d9b87edad0e4bd0ce328ea79
#
_entry.id   a8c4b5a3d9b87edad0e4bd0ce328ea79
#
_cell.length_a   1.000
_cell.length_b   1.000
_cell.length_c   1.000
_cell.angle_alpha   90.00
_cell.angle_beta   90.00
_cell.angle_gamma   90.00
#
_symmetry.space_group_name_H-M   'P 1'
#
loop_
_entity.id
_entity.type
_entity.pdbx_description
1 polymer ?
#
loop_
_entity_poly.entity_id
_entity_poly.type
_entity_poly.pdbx_seq_one_letter_code
_entity_poly.pdbx_strand_id
1 'polypeptide(L)'
;MNTSACERRLTAPDSLGLDTRNDFRAAAVTLLEEMPEGLGRLVVDLGSTSRVDSAGLGALMLVQRRAMERRQVVSLEHASDEIRWLLVLTKLVDLFEMR
;
A
#
# COMPACT_ATOMS: atom_id res chain seq x y z
N MET A 1 4.03 23.58 10.37
CA MET A 1 4.76 22.49 9.67
C MET A 1 3.81 21.70 8.80
N ASN A 2 4.26 21.37 7.63
CA ASN A 2 3.42 20.65 6.67
C ASN A 2 3.60 19.14 6.83
N THR A 3 2.52 18.43 7.19
CA THR A 3 2.54 17.00 7.39
C THR A 3 2.83 16.23 6.09
N SER A 4 2.61 16.85 4.92
CA SER A 4 2.90 16.21 3.64
C SER A 4 4.40 15.96 3.45
N ALA A 5 5.27 16.60 4.25
CA ALA A 5 6.70 16.35 4.21
C ALA A 5 7.05 14.92 4.62
N CYS A 6 6.12 14.21 5.29
CA CYS A 6 6.32 12.83 5.72
C CYS A 6 5.60 11.83 4.82
N GLU A 7 5.37 12.20 3.58
CA GLU A 7 4.68 11.33 2.63
C GLU A 7 5.66 10.79 1.59
N ARG A 8 5.50 9.51 1.26
CA ARG A 8 6.22 8.86 0.16
C ARG A 8 5.22 8.16 -0.73
N ARG A 9 5.55 8.07 -2.02
CA ARG A 9 4.65 7.45 -3.01
C ARG A 9 5.34 6.28 -3.66
N LEU A 10 4.55 5.23 -3.91
CA LEU A 10 5.01 4.04 -4.63
C LEU A 10 3.93 3.65 -5.63
N THR A 11 4.32 3.57 -6.89
CA THR A 11 3.41 3.09 -7.94
C THR A 11 3.47 1.58 -7.97
N ALA A 12 2.32 0.94 -7.77
CA ALA A 12 2.22 -0.51 -7.85
C ALA A 12 2.29 -0.97 -9.31
N PRO A 13 2.79 -2.18 -9.56
CA PRO A 13 2.89 -2.70 -10.93
C PRO A 13 1.52 -2.99 -11.54
N ASP A 14 1.49 -3.20 -12.85
CA ASP A 14 0.27 -3.56 -13.56
C ASP A 14 -0.38 -4.81 -12.96
N SER A 15 0.42 -5.82 -12.66
CA SER A 15 -0.05 -7.01 -11.96
C SER A 15 0.67 -7.10 -10.61
N LEU A 16 -0.08 -6.93 -9.54
CA LEU A 16 0.45 -7.08 -8.19
C LEU A 16 0.12 -8.49 -7.71
N GLY A 17 1.10 -9.37 -7.76
CA GLY A 17 0.86 -10.77 -7.50
C GLY A 17 2.13 -11.55 -7.24
N LEU A 18 2.05 -12.84 -7.55
CA LEU A 18 3.10 -13.80 -7.20
C LEU A 18 4.48 -13.37 -7.69
N ASP A 19 4.57 -12.86 -8.93
CA ASP A 19 5.86 -12.52 -9.54
C ASP A 19 6.40 -11.15 -9.11
N THR A 20 5.54 -10.27 -8.61
CA THR A 20 5.92 -8.88 -8.30
C THR A 20 5.87 -8.57 -6.81
N ARG A 21 5.29 -9.45 -6.00
CA ARG A 21 5.05 -9.18 -4.58
C ARG A 21 6.32 -8.86 -3.80
N ASN A 22 7.40 -9.55 -4.09
CA ASN A 22 8.63 -9.37 -3.32
C ASN A 22 9.27 -8.01 -3.58
N ASP A 23 9.34 -7.61 -4.84
CA ASP A 23 9.90 -6.30 -5.19
C ASP A 23 9.01 -5.17 -4.66
N PHE A 24 7.70 -5.32 -4.80
CA PHE A 24 6.76 -4.34 -4.28
C PHE A 24 6.91 -4.18 -2.77
N ARG A 25 6.92 -5.30 -2.06
CA ARG A 25 7.04 -5.30 -0.60
C ARG A 25 8.34 -4.66 -0.14
N ALA A 26 9.46 -5.04 -0.78
CA ALA A 26 10.76 -4.49 -0.43
C ALA A 26 10.81 -2.97 -0.64
N ALA A 27 10.28 -2.50 -1.76
CA ALA A 27 10.24 -1.07 -2.06
C ALA A 27 9.38 -0.33 -1.04
N ALA A 28 8.20 -0.89 -0.71
CA ALA A 28 7.30 -0.27 0.26
C ALA A 28 7.92 -0.17 1.65
N VAL A 29 8.55 -1.26 2.11
CA VAL A 29 9.18 -1.28 3.43
C VAL A 29 10.33 -0.27 3.50
N THR A 30 11.12 -0.18 2.45
CA THR A 30 12.21 0.81 2.38
C THR A 30 11.65 2.23 2.53
N LEU A 31 10.57 2.55 1.84
CA LEU A 31 9.97 3.87 1.93
C LEU A 31 9.42 4.15 3.33
N LEU A 32 8.80 3.16 3.96
CA LEU A 32 8.32 3.31 5.34
C LEU A 32 9.49 3.61 6.28
N GLU A 33 10.60 2.92 6.10
CA GLU A 33 11.77 3.10 6.95
C GLU A 33 12.48 4.43 6.74
N GLU A 34 12.30 5.05 5.57
CA GLU A 34 12.85 6.38 5.29
C GLU A 34 12.08 7.49 5.99
N MET A 35 10.89 7.22 6.46
CA MET A 35 10.06 8.20 7.13
C MET A 35 10.14 8.04 8.66
N PRO A 36 9.98 9.13 9.42
CA PRO A 36 9.97 9.03 10.88
C PRO A 36 8.80 8.20 11.38
N GLU A 37 9.04 7.45 12.44
CA GLU A 37 7.96 6.74 13.13
C GLU A 37 6.91 7.74 13.61
N GLY A 38 5.66 7.32 13.51
CA GLY A 38 4.54 8.11 14.03
C GLY A 38 4.03 9.19 13.08
N LEU A 39 4.73 9.49 12.00
CA LEU A 39 4.38 10.61 11.12
C LEU A 39 4.27 10.24 9.65
N GLY A 40 4.70 9.07 9.26
CA GLY A 40 4.80 8.72 7.85
C GLY A 40 3.49 8.31 7.23
N ARG A 41 3.30 8.67 5.96
CA ARG A 41 2.21 8.15 5.11
C ARG A 41 2.83 7.62 3.83
N LEU A 42 2.59 6.34 3.57
CA LEU A 42 2.97 5.72 2.31
C LEU A 42 1.73 5.69 1.42
N VAL A 43 1.81 6.36 0.28
CA VAL A 43 0.74 6.34 -0.72
C VAL A 43 1.09 5.31 -1.77
N VAL A 44 0.27 4.29 -1.89
CA VAL A 44 0.41 3.28 -2.94
C VAL A 44 -0.55 3.64 -4.06
N ASP A 45 0.00 3.97 -5.21
CA ASP A 45 -0.79 4.34 -6.39
C ASP A 45 -1.12 3.08 -7.18
N LEU A 46 -2.40 2.76 -7.24
CA LEU A 46 -2.93 1.59 -7.96
C LEU A 46 -3.49 1.96 -9.32
N GLY A 47 -3.22 3.18 -9.79
CA GLY A 47 -3.78 3.67 -11.04
C GLY A 47 -3.37 2.88 -12.27
N SER A 48 -2.19 2.27 -12.23
CA SER A 48 -1.69 1.42 -13.33
C SER A 48 -1.90 -0.06 -13.08
N THR A 49 -2.53 -0.41 -11.96
CA THR A 49 -2.69 -1.81 -11.54
C THR A 49 -4.02 -2.36 -12.05
N SER A 50 -3.94 -3.37 -12.90
CA SER A 50 -5.12 -4.00 -13.46
C SER A 50 -5.49 -5.30 -12.75
N ARG A 51 -4.55 -5.93 -12.04
CA ARG A 51 -4.79 -7.22 -11.38
C ARG A 51 -4.09 -7.27 -10.02
N VAL A 52 -4.81 -7.83 -9.05
CA VAL A 52 -4.25 -8.15 -7.74
C VAL A 52 -4.72 -9.56 -7.39
N ASP A 53 -3.79 -10.48 -7.24
CA ASP A 53 -4.12 -11.86 -6.81
C ASP A 53 -3.91 -12.00 -5.30
N SER A 54 -4.08 -13.22 -4.78
CA SER A 54 -3.96 -13.47 -3.34
C SER A 54 -2.55 -13.15 -2.82
N ALA A 55 -1.52 -13.37 -3.63
CA ALA A 55 -0.16 -13.04 -3.22
C ALA A 55 0.02 -11.52 -3.15
N GLY A 56 -0.61 -10.78 -4.06
CA GLY A 56 -0.61 -9.32 -4.04
C GLY A 56 -1.35 -8.77 -2.82
N LEU A 57 -2.49 -9.35 -2.49
CA LEU A 57 -3.21 -8.99 -1.27
C LEU A 57 -2.36 -9.24 -0.03
N GLY A 58 -1.66 -10.37 0.00
CA GLY A 58 -0.74 -10.70 1.09
C GLY A 58 0.37 -9.67 1.23
N ALA A 59 0.90 -9.18 0.10
CA ALA A 59 1.93 -8.15 0.12
C ALA A 59 1.38 -6.84 0.68
N LEU A 60 0.17 -6.44 0.28
CA LEU A 60 -0.47 -5.23 0.82
C LEU A 60 -0.69 -5.37 2.33
N MET A 61 -1.13 -6.53 2.79
CA MET A 61 -1.32 -6.78 4.22
C MET A 61 -0.02 -6.68 4.99
N LEU A 62 1.06 -7.22 4.45
CA LEU A 62 2.35 -7.16 5.11
C LEU A 62 2.87 -5.73 5.20
N VAL A 63 2.70 -4.96 4.13
CA VAL A 63 3.08 -3.54 4.13
C VAL A 63 2.30 -2.78 5.19
N GLN A 64 1.00 -3.04 5.29
CA GLN A 64 0.16 -2.40 6.30
C GLN A 64 0.60 -2.78 7.71
N ARG A 65 0.93 -4.05 7.94
CA ARG A 65 1.42 -4.49 9.24
C ARG A 65 2.71 -3.76 9.62
N ARG A 66 3.65 -3.65 8.69
CA ARG A 66 4.89 -2.93 8.94
C ARG A 66 4.65 -1.47 9.24
N ALA A 67 3.71 -0.85 8.52
CA ALA A 67 3.34 0.54 8.79
C ALA A 67 2.77 0.69 10.20
N MET A 68 1.88 -0.21 10.61
CA MET A 68 1.30 -0.16 11.94
C MET A 68 2.36 -0.28 13.03
N GLU A 69 3.34 -1.15 12.85
CA GLU A 69 4.43 -1.30 13.81
C GLU A 69 5.23 -0.01 13.99
N ARG A 70 5.27 0.81 12.95
CA ARG A 70 5.96 2.10 12.97
C ARG A 70 5.02 3.27 13.20
N ARG A 71 3.75 3.02 13.46
CA ARG A 71 2.70 4.05 13.62
C ARG A 71 2.64 4.97 12.42
N GLN A 72 2.66 4.37 11.25
CA GLN A 72 2.55 5.05 9.96
C GLN A 72 1.28 4.60 9.26
N VAL A 73 0.84 5.37 8.27
CA VAL A 73 -0.41 5.14 7.55
C VAL A 73 -0.09 4.71 6.12
N VAL A 74 -0.86 3.74 5.62
CA VAL A 74 -0.82 3.37 4.20
C VAL A 74 -2.11 3.86 3.55
N SER A 75 -1.96 4.69 2.50
CA SER A 75 -3.07 5.17 1.68
C SER A 75 -3.02 4.47 0.33
N LEU A 76 -4.19 4.08 -0.18
CA LEU A 76 -4.31 3.53 -1.53
C LEU A 76 -5.01 4.56 -2.40
N GLU A 77 -4.39 4.89 -3.55
CA GLU A 77 -4.96 5.86 -4.49
C GLU A 77 -5.27 5.19 -5.82
N HIS A 78 -6.30 5.70 -6.47
CA HIS A 78 -6.65 5.33 -7.84
C HIS A 78 -6.96 3.84 -8.01
N ALA A 79 -7.43 3.17 -6.97
CA ALA A 79 -7.85 1.79 -7.09
C ALA A 79 -9.03 1.70 -8.04
N SER A 80 -8.98 0.75 -8.98
CA SER A 80 -10.12 0.48 -9.87
C SER A 80 -11.30 -0.03 -9.04
N ASP A 81 -12.49 0.02 -9.64
CA ASP A 81 -13.67 -0.51 -8.96
C ASP A 81 -13.51 -1.99 -8.61
N GLU A 82 -12.86 -2.75 -9.50
CA GLU A 82 -12.62 -4.17 -9.25
C GLU A 82 -11.70 -4.39 -8.06
N ILE A 83 -10.62 -3.63 -7.98
CA ILE A 83 -9.68 -3.75 -6.86
C ILE A 83 -10.34 -3.29 -5.57
N ARG A 84 -11.07 -2.17 -5.62
CA ARG A 84 -11.79 -1.67 -4.45
C ARG A 84 -12.79 -2.70 -3.95
N TRP A 85 -13.53 -3.33 -4.87
CA TRP A 85 -14.50 -4.36 -4.53
C TRP A 85 -13.82 -5.59 -3.92
N LEU A 86 -12.67 -5.98 -4.46
CA LEU A 86 -11.89 -7.08 -3.91
C LEU A 86 -11.49 -6.80 -2.46
N LEU A 87 -11.06 -5.57 -2.18
CA LEU A 87 -10.68 -5.18 -0.82
C LEU A 87 -11.87 -5.21 0.12
N VAL A 88 -13.05 -4.81 -0.35
CA VAL A 88 -14.28 -4.88 0.43
C VAL A 88 -14.64 -6.32 0.75
N LEU A 89 -14.61 -7.20 -0.26
CA LEU A 89 -14.97 -8.61 -0.09
C LEU A 89 -14.03 -9.36 0.84
N THR A 90 -12.77 -8.98 0.84
CA THR A 90 -11.77 -9.60 1.71
C THR A 90 -11.65 -8.90 3.07
N LYS A 91 -12.45 -7.86 3.29
CA LYS A 91 -12.47 -7.07 4.54
C LYS A 91 -11.14 -6.38 4.81
N LEU A 92 -10.38 -6.09 3.77
CA LEU A 92 -9.10 -5.39 3.89
C LEU A 92 -9.24 -3.88 3.70
N VAL A 93 -10.37 -3.42 3.15
CA VAL A 93 -10.55 -2.01 2.81
C VAL A 93 -10.39 -1.09 4.02
N ASP A 94 -10.80 -1.55 5.19
CA ASP A 94 -10.75 -0.73 6.41
C ASP A 94 -9.35 -0.62 7.01
N LEU A 95 -8.41 -1.42 6.52
CA LEU A 95 -7.03 -1.37 7.00
C LEU A 95 -6.24 -0.22 6.35
N PHE A 96 -6.75 0.33 5.26
CA PHE A 96 -6.06 1.35 4.49
C PHE A 96 -6.84 2.64 4.45
N GLU A 97 -6.13 3.75 4.26
CA GLU A 97 -6.78 5.01 3.94
C GLU A 97 -7.06 4.99 2.43
N MET A 98 -8.32 5.01 2.05
CA MET A 98 -8.71 4.97 0.63
C MET A 98 -8.86 6.41 0.11
N ARG A 99 -8.16 6.69 -1.00
CA ARG A 99 -8.17 8.04 -1.59
C ARG A 99 -8.59 8.01 -3.04
#